data_ca1fe005c58f436e75d993f67022fc5e
#
_entry.id   ca1fe005c58f436e75d993f67022fc5e
#
_cell.length_a   1.000
_cell.length_b   1.000
_cell.length_c   1.000
_cell.angle_alpha   90.00
_cell.angle_beta   90.00
_cell.angle_gamma   90.00
#
_symmetry.space_group_name_H-M   'P 1'
#
loop_
_entity.id
_entity.type
_entity.pdbx_description
1 polymer ?
#
loop_
_entity_poly.entity_id
_entity_poly.type
_entity_poly.pdbx_seq_one_letter_code
_entity_poly.pdbx_strand_id
1 'polypeptide(L)' 'MKPVTPDDKLAAIVGSKPMPRTEITKKVWDYIKKNDLQDKAKRTMINADAKLKDIFKKAQVSMFEMTKLINNHLH' A
#
# COMPACT_ATOMS: atom_id res chain seq x y z
N MET A 1 3.67 12.26 16.04
CA MET A 1 4.22 11.07 15.36
C MET A 1 5.35 11.48 14.44
N LYS A 2 6.44 10.71 14.45
CA LYS A 2 7.53 11.01 13.55
C LYS A 2 7.13 10.60 12.12
N PRO A 3 7.40 11.45 11.12
CA PRO A 3 7.14 11.06 9.74
C PRO A 3 8.06 9.91 9.32
N VAL A 4 7.59 9.07 8.42
CA VAL A 4 8.37 8.00 7.82
C VAL A 4 8.52 8.26 6.34
N THR A 5 9.58 7.76 5.76
CA THR A 5 9.87 7.97 4.34
C THR A 5 9.58 6.67 3.58
N PRO A 6 8.68 6.70 2.58
CA PRO A 6 8.44 5.53 1.75
C PRO A 6 9.65 5.26 0.85
N ASP A 7 9.90 3.99 0.55
CA ASP A 7 10.95 3.64 -0.41
C ASP A 7 10.49 3.96 -1.84
N ASP A 8 11.36 3.73 -2.83
CA ASP A 8 11.06 4.09 -4.21
C ASP A 8 9.80 3.42 -4.75
N LYS A 9 9.56 2.19 -4.37
CA LYS A 9 8.39 1.44 -4.85
C LYS A 9 7.10 1.98 -4.25
N LEU A 10 7.12 2.23 -2.95
CA LEU A 10 5.96 2.77 -2.26
C LEU A 10 5.74 4.23 -2.64
N ALA A 11 6.80 4.98 -2.88
CA ALA A 11 6.71 6.39 -3.31
C ALA A 11 5.98 6.55 -4.64
N ALA A 12 6.00 5.55 -5.49
CA ALA A 12 5.26 5.58 -6.74
C ALA A 12 3.75 5.63 -6.53
N ILE A 13 3.29 5.25 -5.33
CA ILE A 13 1.87 5.23 -4.98
C ILE A 13 1.52 6.42 -4.08
N VAL A 14 2.31 6.64 -3.02
CA VAL A 14 1.97 7.62 -1.99
C VAL A 14 2.75 8.94 -2.12
N GLY A 15 3.74 8.97 -2.99
CA GLY A 15 4.62 10.14 -3.11
C GLY A 15 5.90 9.96 -2.29
N SER A 16 6.94 10.73 -2.66
CA SER A 16 8.26 10.58 -2.05
C SER A 16 8.45 11.42 -0.78
N LYS A 17 7.47 12.23 -0.39
CA LYS A 17 7.58 13.08 0.78
C LYS A 17 7.42 12.29 2.06
N PRO A 18 8.21 12.57 3.10
CA PRO A 18 7.98 11.97 4.41
C PRO A 18 6.60 12.33 4.94
N MET A 19 5.91 11.37 5.54
CA MET A 19 4.58 11.59 6.08
C MET A 19 4.30 10.56 7.19
N PRO A 20 3.33 10.84 8.08
CA PRO A 20 2.96 9.88 9.12
C PRO A 20 2.45 8.57 8.52
N ARG A 21 2.66 7.47 9.24
CA ARG A 21 2.18 6.15 8.79
C ARG A 21 0.69 6.13 8.48
N THR A 22 -0.08 6.86 9.28
CA THR A 22 -1.53 6.92 9.07
C THR A 22 -1.88 7.50 7.70
N GLU A 23 -1.12 8.50 7.25
CA GLU A 23 -1.34 9.07 5.92
C GLU A 23 -0.89 8.15 4.81
N ILE A 24 0.21 7.42 5.02
CA ILE A 24 0.68 6.45 4.04
C ILE A 24 -0.37 5.37 3.85
N THR A 25 -0.88 4.82 4.94
CA THR A 25 -1.95 3.81 4.88
C THR A 25 -3.17 4.36 4.16
N LYS A 26 -3.58 5.59 4.50
CA LYS A 26 -4.72 6.24 3.87
C LYS A 26 -4.52 6.40 2.37
N LYS A 27 -3.34 6.83 1.94
CA LYS A 27 -3.05 7.03 0.52
C LYS A 27 -3.02 5.71 -0.24
N VAL A 28 -2.52 4.66 0.37
CA VAL A 28 -2.56 3.32 -0.23
C VAL A 28 -4.01 2.87 -0.40
N TRP A 29 -4.85 3.05 0.61
CA TRP A 29 -6.26 2.72 0.51
C TRP A 29 -6.98 3.56 -0.55
N ASP A 30 -6.66 4.85 -0.66
CA ASP A 30 -7.22 5.71 -1.70
C ASP A 30 -6.84 5.20 -3.09
N TYR A 31 -5.59 4.77 -3.25
CA TYR A 31 -5.13 4.18 -4.50
C TYR A 31 -5.90 2.91 -4.83
N ILE A 32 -6.07 2.05 -3.84
CA ILE A 32 -6.80 0.79 -4.01
C ILE A 32 -8.24 1.05 -4.42
N LYS A 33 -8.90 1.99 -3.76
CA LYS A 33 -10.29 2.33 -4.08
C LYS A 33 -10.42 2.98 -5.44
N LYS A 34 -9.50 3.87 -5.78
CA LYS A 34 -9.49 4.57 -7.05
C LYS A 34 -9.34 3.61 -8.23
N ASN A 35 -8.52 2.58 -8.06
CA ASN A 35 -8.25 1.61 -9.11
C ASN A 35 -9.08 0.32 -8.96
N ASP A 36 -10.02 0.29 -8.01
CA ASP A 36 -10.91 -0.86 -7.76
C ASP A 36 -10.12 -2.16 -7.58
N LEU A 37 -9.09 -2.10 -6.74
CA LEU A 37 -8.21 -3.23 -6.51
C LEU A 37 -8.69 -4.15 -5.37
N GLN A 38 -9.71 -3.75 -4.65
CA GLN A 38 -10.30 -4.57 -3.61
C GLN A 38 -11.12 -5.70 -4.23
N ASP A 39 -10.90 -6.93 -3.77
CA ASP A 39 -11.61 -8.09 -4.31
C ASP A 39 -13.10 -7.98 -4.02
N LYS A 40 -13.93 -8.20 -5.04
CA LYS A 40 -15.39 -8.07 -4.90
C LYS A 40 -16.00 -9.22 -4.11
N ALA A 41 -15.42 -10.40 -4.19
CA ALA A 41 -15.89 -11.58 -3.47
C ALA A 41 -15.40 -11.57 -2.02
N LYS A 42 -14.13 -11.18 -1.81
CA LYS A 42 -13.53 -11.11 -0.48
C LYS A 42 -12.94 -9.73 -0.27
N ARG A 43 -13.71 -8.84 0.34
CA ARG A 43 -13.31 -7.44 0.51
C ARG A 43 -12.07 -7.26 1.39
N THR A 44 -11.71 -8.27 2.17
CA THR A 44 -10.48 -8.24 2.96
C THR A 44 -9.23 -8.52 2.11
N MET A 45 -9.41 -8.96 0.86
CA MET A 45 -8.30 -9.25 -0.04
C MET A 45 -8.10 -8.11 -1.03
N ILE A 46 -6.85 -7.83 -1.31
CA ILE A 46 -6.45 -6.75 -2.23
C ILE A 46 -5.75 -7.38 -3.43
N ASN A 47 -6.24 -7.08 -4.62
CA ASN A 47 -5.62 -7.53 -5.85
C ASN A 47 -4.54 -6.55 -6.25
N ALA A 48 -3.28 -6.98 -6.26
CA ALA A 48 -2.17 -6.10 -6.56
C ALA A 48 -2.07 -5.84 -8.06
N ASP A 49 -2.01 -4.56 -8.43
CA ASP A 49 -1.70 -4.20 -9.81
C ASP A 49 -0.17 -4.24 -10.00
N ALA A 50 0.32 -3.77 -11.16
CA ALA A 50 1.75 -3.83 -11.47
C ALA A 50 2.60 -3.11 -10.41
N LYS A 51 2.14 -1.96 -9.90
CA LYS A 51 2.88 -1.19 -8.90
C LYS A 51 2.83 -1.86 -7.53
N LEU A 52 1.66 -2.30 -7.11
CA LEU A 52 1.51 -2.96 -5.82
C LEU A 52 2.17 -4.33 -5.81
N LYS A 53 2.18 -5.00 -6.95
CA LYS A 53 2.85 -6.30 -7.07
C LYS A 53 4.36 -6.19 -6.80
N ASP A 54 4.97 -5.09 -7.20
CA ASP A 54 6.37 -4.82 -6.90
C ASP A 54 6.61 -4.65 -5.39
N ILE A 55 5.63 -4.08 -4.68
CA ILE A 55 5.71 -3.87 -3.24
C ILE A 55 5.44 -5.16 -2.49
N PHE A 56 4.36 -5.84 -2.85
CA PHE A 56 3.88 -7.02 -2.15
C PHE A 56 4.57 -8.31 -2.58
N LYS A 57 5.09 -8.33 -3.81
CA LYS A 57 5.67 -9.52 -4.44
C LYS A 57 4.68 -10.68 -4.53
N LYS A 58 3.40 -10.35 -4.51
CA LYS A 58 2.29 -11.29 -4.62
C LYS A 58 1.19 -10.65 -5.46
N ALA A 59 0.44 -11.48 -6.18
CA ALA A 59 -0.69 -11.00 -6.98
C ALA A 59 -1.87 -10.56 -6.11
N GLN A 60 -1.99 -11.12 -4.91
CA GLN A 60 -3.08 -10.81 -4.00
C GLN A 60 -2.60 -10.92 -2.55
N VAL A 61 -3.02 -9.99 -1.71
CA VAL A 61 -2.70 -9.99 -0.28
C VAL A 61 -3.94 -9.63 0.52
N SER A 62 -3.96 -10.03 1.79
CA SER A 62 -5.02 -9.58 2.70
C SER A 62 -4.72 -8.14 3.16
N MET A 63 -5.74 -7.45 3.65
CA MET A 63 -5.56 -6.10 4.19
C MET A 63 -4.57 -6.09 5.35
N PHE A 64 -4.56 -7.13 6.16
CA PHE A 64 -3.63 -7.25 7.28
C PHE A 64 -2.20 -7.44 6.80
N GLU A 65 -2.01 -8.30 5.81
CA GLU A 65 -0.71 -8.54 5.20
C GLU A 65 -0.20 -7.30 4.47
N MET A 66 -1.11 -6.55 3.83
CA MET A 66 -0.78 -5.30 3.17
C MET A 66 -0.15 -4.30 4.13
N THR A 67 -0.76 -4.11 5.30
CA THR A 67 -0.23 -3.19 6.31
C THR A 67 1.17 -3.61 6.75
N LYS A 68 1.37 -4.90 6.96
CA LYS A 68 2.67 -5.44 7.37
C LYS A 68 3.73 -5.20 6.30
N LEU A 69 3.38 -5.44 5.04
CA LEU A 69 4.32 -5.25 3.93
C LEU A 69 4.64 -3.78 3.70
N ILE A 70 3.66 -2.89 3.87
CA ILE A 70 3.88 -1.46 3.77
C ILE A 70 4.88 -1.01 4.83
N ASN A 71 4.74 -1.48 6.06
CA ASN A 71 5.67 -1.12 7.14
C ASN A 71 7.10 -1.52 6.81
N ASN A 72 7.30 -2.62 6.08
CA ASN A 72 8.63 -3.05 5.67
C ASN A 72 9.29 -2.12 4.64
N HIS A 73 8.49 -1.30 3.97
CA HIS A 73 8.97 -0.34 2.97
C HIS A 73 9.07 1.09 3.51
N LEU A 74 8.89 1.27 4.81
CA LEU A 74 9.00 2.57 5.46
C LEU A 74 10.32 2.69 6.21
N HIS A 75 10.91 3.86 6.16
CA HIS A 75 12.20 4.13 6.81
C HIS A 75 12.14 5.31 7.77
#